data_f07eb5445baa9d0a8ac693b305e083bc
#
_entry.id   f07eb5445baa9d0a8ac693b305e083bc
#
_cell.length_a   1.000
_cell.length_b   1.000
_cell.length_c   1.000
_cell.angle_alpha   90.00
_cell.angle_beta   90.00
_cell.angle_gamma   90.00
#
_symmetry.space_group_name_H-M   'P 1'
#
loop_
_entity.id
_entity.type
_entity.pdbx_description
1 polymer ?
#
loop_
_entity_poly.entity_id
_entity_poly.type
_entity_poly.pdbx_seq_one_letter_code
_entity_poly.pdbx_strand_id
1 'polypeptide(L)'
;MRHFLALDLKDDPALIAEYEAYHRDIWPEVRAHLAAHGVTAMEIHRLGTRMVMLMETDDARYDAQAMAHASDADPKIREWEALMWKFQAPTPWTPEGEKWVGMTKIFAL
;
A
#
# COMPACT_ATOMS: atom_id res chain seq x y z
N MET A 1 -3.89 7.25 14.03
CA MET A 1 -5.10 6.71 13.38
C MET A 1 -4.75 5.43 12.64
N ARG A 2 -5.64 4.46 12.65
CA ARG A 2 -5.44 3.21 11.90
C ARG A 2 -6.28 3.22 10.63
N HIS A 3 -5.68 2.81 9.52
CA HIS A 3 -6.33 2.71 8.23
C HIS A 3 -6.29 1.25 7.77
N PHE A 4 -7.41 0.73 7.31
CA PHE A 4 -7.52 -0.62 6.75
C PHE A 4 -7.85 -0.51 5.28
N LEU A 5 -6.98 -1.06 4.43
CA LEU A 5 -7.06 -0.93 2.98
C LEU A 5 -6.97 -2.31 2.34
N ALA A 6 -7.61 -2.49 1.20
CA ALA A 6 -7.58 -3.74 0.47
C ALA A 6 -7.05 -3.54 -0.95
N LEU A 7 -6.37 -4.56 -1.45
CA LEU A 7 -5.90 -4.64 -2.83
C LEU A 7 -5.65 -6.12 -3.15
N ASP A 8 -5.84 -6.52 -4.39
CA ASP A 8 -5.58 -7.89 -4.80
C ASP A 8 -4.20 -8.01 -5.46
N LEU A 9 -3.72 -9.24 -5.54
CA LEU A 9 -2.59 -9.65 -6.35
C LEU A 9 -3.09 -10.44 -7.55
N LYS A 10 -2.34 -10.43 -8.65
CA LYS A 10 -2.60 -11.30 -9.77
C LYS A 10 -2.50 -12.76 -9.32
N ASP A 11 -3.39 -13.61 -9.83
CA ASP A 11 -3.44 -15.02 -9.48
C ASP A 11 -2.34 -15.80 -10.21
N ASP A 12 -1.11 -15.60 -9.75
CA ASP A 12 0.10 -16.22 -10.29
C ASP A 12 1.06 -16.47 -9.13
N PRO A 13 1.29 -17.74 -8.74
CA PRO A 13 2.15 -18.07 -7.60
C PRO A 13 3.57 -17.51 -7.69
N ALA A 14 4.15 -17.45 -8.89
CA ALA A 14 5.49 -16.92 -9.08
C ALA A 14 5.53 -15.40 -8.84
N LEU A 15 4.52 -14.67 -9.33
CA LEU A 15 4.41 -13.24 -9.08
C LEU A 15 4.15 -12.93 -7.61
N ILE A 16 3.31 -13.73 -6.95
CA ILE A 16 3.04 -13.57 -5.51
C ILE A 16 4.33 -13.75 -4.71
N ALA A 17 5.11 -14.78 -5.00
CA ALA A 17 6.38 -15.03 -4.32
C ALA A 17 7.37 -13.88 -4.54
N GLU A 18 7.46 -13.34 -5.74
CA GLU A 18 8.32 -12.20 -6.06
C GLU A 18 7.88 -10.93 -5.33
N TYR A 19 6.57 -10.67 -5.29
CA TYR A 19 5.99 -9.54 -4.54
C TYR A 19 6.35 -9.62 -3.04
N GLU A 20 6.19 -10.79 -2.44
CA GLU A 20 6.55 -11.00 -1.04
C GLU A 20 8.06 -10.83 -0.80
N ALA A 21 8.90 -11.24 -1.75
CA ALA A 21 10.34 -11.06 -1.67
C ALA A 21 10.73 -9.57 -1.62
N TYR A 22 10.11 -8.73 -2.45
CA TYR A 22 10.32 -7.28 -2.41
C TYR A 22 9.94 -6.68 -1.05
N HIS A 23 8.94 -7.23 -0.38
CA HIS A 23 8.44 -6.71 0.90
C HIS A 23 9.24 -7.20 2.12
N ARG A 24 10.06 -8.23 1.95
CA ARG A 24 10.99 -8.63 3.01
C ARG A 24 12.13 -7.61 3.19
N ASP A 25 12.41 -6.84 2.15
CA ASP A 25 13.46 -5.82 2.16
C ASP A 25 13.04 -4.69 1.20
N ILE A 26 12.11 -3.85 1.64
CA ILE A 26 11.63 -2.73 0.81
C ILE A 26 12.75 -1.72 0.57
N TRP A 27 12.63 -0.99 -0.53
CA TRP A 27 13.61 0.05 -0.86
C TRP A 27 13.69 1.10 0.24
N PRO A 28 14.91 1.53 0.61
CA PRO A 28 15.08 2.54 1.67
C PRO A 28 14.33 3.85 1.38
N GLU A 29 14.23 4.24 0.11
CA GLU A 29 13.50 5.44 -0.31
C GLU A 29 12.01 5.34 -0.02
N VAL A 30 11.41 4.15 -0.16
CA VAL A 30 10.00 3.90 0.16
C VAL A 30 9.78 4.01 1.66
N ARG A 31 10.63 3.39 2.46
CA ARG A 31 10.58 3.47 3.92
C ARG A 31 10.70 4.91 4.41
N ALA A 32 11.67 5.65 3.86
CA ALA A 32 11.90 7.05 4.21
C ALA A 32 10.71 7.93 3.82
N HIS A 33 10.11 7.69 2.65
CA HIS A 33 8.94 8.41 2.17
C HIS A 33 7.74 8.24 3.12
N LEU A 34 7.44 7.02 3.51
CA LEU A 34 6.37 6.73 4.46
C LEU A 34 6.59 7.44 5.80
N ALA A 35 7.79 7.32 6.35
CA ALA A 35 8.14 7.96 7.62
C ALA A 35 8.04 9.49 7.53
N ALA A 36 8.49 10.09 6.44
CA ALA A 36 8.44 11.53 6.22
C ALA A 36 7.00 12.07 6.19
N HIS A 37 6.04 11.24 5.79
CA HIS A 37 4.64 11.63 5.69
C HIS A 37 3.79 11.17 6.88
N GLY A 38 4.41 10.79 7.99
CA GLY A 38 3.68 10.51 9.22
C GLY A 38 3.11 9.10 9.33
N VAL A 39 3.55 8.17 8.48
CA VAL A 39 3.22 6.75 8.64
C VAL A 39 4.14 6.18 9.71
N THR A 40 3.56 5.72 10.82
CA THR A 40 4.30 5.23 11.98
C THR A 40 4.42 3.71 12.03
N ALA A 41 3.48 2.99 11.42
CA ALA A 41 3.52 1.53 11.31
C ALA A 41 2.72 1.09 10.10
N MET A 42 3.11 -0.03 9.51
CA MET A 42 2.40 -0.62 8.39
C MET A 42 2.62 -2.13 8.38
N GLU A 43 1.53 -2.87 8.14
CA GLU A 43 1.56 -4.30 7.92
C GLU A 43 0.70 -4.63 6.71
N ILE A 44 1.09 -5.66 5.97
CA ILE A 44 0.28 -6.21 4.88
C ILE A 44 0.08 -7.69 5.15
N HIS A 45 -1.16 -8.12 5.14
CA HIS A 45 -1.55 -9.52 5.31
C HIS A 45 -2.19 -10.02 4.03
N ARG A 46 -1.96 -11.29 3.69
CA ARG A 46 -2.48 -11.89 2.47
C ARG A 46 -3.25 -13.17 2.77
N LEU A 47 -4.39 -13.30 2.11
CA LEU A 47 -5.13 -14.56 2.03
C LEU A 47 -5.42 -14.85 0.55
N GLY A 48 -4.80 -15.90 -0.01
CA GLY A 48 -4.90 -16.16 -1.44
C GLY A 48 -4.37 -14.98 -2.25
N THR A 49 -5.20 -14.41 -3.10
CA THR A 49 -4.85 -13.23 -3.90
C THR A 49 -5.27 -11.92 -3.25
N ARG A 50 -5.93 -11.95 -2.10
CA ARG A 50 -6.39 -10.73 -1.43
C ARG A 50 -5.44 -10.29 -0.33
N MET A 51 -5.18 -8.98 -0.30
CA MET A 51 -4.36 -8.38 0.74
C MET A 51 -5.15 -7.36 1.54
N VAL A 52 -4.79 -7.23 2.82
CA VAL A 52 -5.24 -6.16 3.69
C VAL A 52 -4.01 -5.44 4.23
N MET A 53 -4.00 -4.12 4.12
CA MET A 53 -2.98 -3.26 4.73
C MET A 53 -3.54 -2.63 5.98
N LEU A 54 -2.81 -2.76 7.08
CA LEU A 54 -3.03 -1.96 8.27
C LEU A 54 -1.95 -0.89 8.32
N MET A 55 -2.36 0.37 8.23
CA MET A 55 -1.46 1.52 8.27
C MET A 55 -1.81 2.39 9.47
N GLU A 56 -0.82 2.68 10.30
CA GLU A 56 -0.96 3.63 11.40
C GLU A 56 -0.29 4.95 11.07
N THR A 57 -0.96 6.05 11.39
CA THR A 57 -0.47 7.39 11.07
C THR A 57 -0.49 8.29 12.30
N ASP A 58 0.46 9.22 12.32
CA ASP A 58 0.45 10.36 13.24
C ASP A 58 -0.44 11.46 12.63
N ASP A 59 -1.61 11.68 13.22
CA ASP A 59 -2.63 12.57 12.69
C ASP A 59 -2.17 14.03 12.57
N ALA A 60 -1.19 14.43 13.38
CA ALA A 60 -0.62 15.77 13.31
C ALA A 60 0.28 15.97 12.08
N ARG A 61 0.76 14.89 11.48
CA ARG A 61 1.74 14.91 10.38
C ARG A 61 1.20 14.32 9.07
N TYR A 62 0.23 13.41 9.14
CA TYR A 62 -0.26 12.69 7.99
C TYR A 62 -1.27 13.51 7.20
N ASP A 63 -1.03 13.66 5.91
CA ASP A 63 -1.97 14.22 4.93
C ASP A 63 -1.89 13.36 3.66
N ALA A 64 -2.98 12.66 3.36
CA ALA A 64 -3.03 11.72 2.24
C ALA A 64 -2.77 12.41 0.89
N GLN A 65 -3.28 13.63 0.70
CA GLN A 65 -3.06 14.37 -0.54
C GLN A 65 -1.61 14.82 -0.67
N ALA A 66 -1.00 15.30 0.42
CA ALA A 66 0.41 15.70 0.41
C ALA A 66 1.32 14.50 0.12
N MET A 67 1.02 13.33 0.69
CA MET A 67 1.79 12.12 0.43
C MET A 67 1.64 11.67 -1.03
N ALA A 68 0.44 11.72 -1.58
CA ALA A 68 0.19 11.37 -2.98
C ALA A 68 0.95 12.32 -3.94
N HIS A 69 0.92 13.62 -3.68
CA HIS A 69 1.67 14.61 -4.48
C HIS A 69 3.18 14.36 -4.41
N ALA A 70 3.71 14.09 -3.22
CA ALA A 70 5.12 13.78 -3.05
C ALA A 70 5.52 12.47 -3.75
N SER A 71 4.64 11.46 -3.73
CA SER A 71 4.85 10.22 -4.47
C SER A 71 4.95 10.45 -5.97
N ASP A 72 4.06 11.27 -6.52
CA ASP A 72 4.06 11.60 -7.94
C ASP A 72 5.28 12.44 -8.36
N ALA A 73 5.81 13.25 -7.44
CA ALA A 73 6.96 14.11 -7.70
C ALA A 73 8.31 13.39 -7.54
N ASP A 74 8.36 12.28 -6.84
CA ASP A 74 9.59 11.53 -6.56
C ASP A 74 9.79 10.42 -7.58
N PRO A 75 10.82 10.49 -8.45
CA PRO A 75 11.05 9.47 -9.48
C PRO A 75 11.26 8.07 -8.90
N LYS A 76 11.88 7.95 -7.72
CA LYS A 76 12.15 6.65 -7.10
C LYS A 76 10.86 6.01 -6.56
N ILE A 77 9.96 6.81 -6.00
CA ILE A 77 8.67 6.33 -5.54
C ILE A 77 7.79 5.94 -6.73
N ARG A 78 7.80 6.71 -7.82
CA ARG A 78 7.09 6.34 -9.05
C ARG A 78 7.60 5.01 -9.62
N GLU A 79 8.91 4.78 -9.58
CA GLU A 79 9.52 3.53 -10.02
C GLU A 79 9.02 2.34 -9.18
N TRP A 80 8.95 2.51 -7.85
CA TRP A 80 8.40 1.49 -6.95
C TRP A 80 6.93 1.22 -7.25
N GLU A 81 6.12 2.26 -7.42
CA GLU A 81 4.69 2.14 -7.71
C GLU A 81 4.45 1.40 -9.04
N ALA A 82 5.23 1.71 -10.07
CA ALA A 82 5.15 1.03 -11.36
C ALA A 82 5.56 -0.44 -11.25
N LEU A 83 6.60 -0.73 -10.47
CA LEU A 83 7.03 -2.10 -10.19
C LEU A 83 5.91 -2.88 -9.48
N MET A 84 5.28 -2.28 -8.49
CA MET A 84 4.20 -2.94 -7.75
C MET A 84 2.99 -3.27 -8.63
N TRP A 85 2.68 -2.45 -9.62
CA TRP A 85 1.59 -2.73 -10.56
C TRP A 85 1.80 -4.02 -11.39
N LYS A 86 3.02 -4.46 -11.53
CA LYS A 86 3.31 -5.76 -12.18
C LYS A 86 2.63 -6.92 -11.44
N PHE A 87 2.47 -6.80 -10.14
CA PHE A 87 1.97 -7.85 -9.25
C PHE A 87 0.54 -7.63 -8.79
N GLN A 88 0.10 -6.38 -8.73
CA GLN A 88 -1.16 -5.96 -8.13
C GLN A 88 -2.31 -5.98 -9.13
N ALA A 89 -3.51 -6.19 -8.60
CA ALA A 89 -4.75 -6.14 -9.36
C ALA A 89 -5.82 -5.44 -8.52
N PRO A 90 -6.72 -4.64 -9.13
CA PRO A 90 -7.79 -4.02 -8.37
C PRO A 90 -8.73 -5.08 -7.80
N THR A 91 -9.36 -4.78 -6.65
CA THR A 91 -10.46 -5.60 -6.14
C THR A 91 -11.73 -5.32 -6.96
N PRO A 92 -12.78 -6.17 -6.86
CA PRO A 92 -14.05 -5.89 -7.53
C PRO A 92 -14.72 -4.57 -7.11
N TRP A 93 -14.30 -3.99 -5.98
CA TRP A 93 -14.87 -2.75 -5.43
C TRP A 93 -13.93 -1.55 -5.55
N THR A 94 -12.79 -1.70 -6.22
CA THR A 94 -11.83 -0.63 -6.40
C THR A 94 -12.27 0.30 -7.52
N PRO A 95 -12.41 1.62 -7.27
CA PRO A 95 -12.67 2.59 -8.33
C PRO A 95 -11.57 2.57 -9.39
N GLU A 96 -11.93 2.89 -10.64
CA GLU A 96 -10.99 2.92 -11.73
C GLU A 96 -9.82 3.86 -11.44
N GLY A 97 -8.61 3.39 -11.71
CA GLY A 97 -7.38 4.15 -11.51
C GLY A 97 -6.84 4.15 -10.09
N GLU A 98 -7.55 3.58 -9.13
CA GLU A 98 -7.08 3.47 -7.75
C GLU A 98 -6.41 2.12 -7.49
N LYS A 99 -5.58 2.05 -6.45
CA LYS A 99 -4.91 0.82 -5.98
C LYS A 99 -5.53 0.36 -4.68
N TRP A 100 -4.94 0.76 -3.57
CA TRP A 100 -5.44 0.45 -2.24
C TRP A 100 -6.74 1.21 -1.97
N VAL A 101 -7.77 0.50 -1.54
CA VAL A 101 -9.08 1.08 -1.27
C VAL A 101 -9.46 0.88 0.18
N GLY A 102 -9.97 1.93 0.82
CA GLY A 102 -10.35 1.92 2.24
C GLY A 102 -11.51 0.96 2.52
N MET A 103 -11.42 0.28 3.66
CA MET A 103 -12.45 -0.65 4.13
C MET A 103 -13.35 0.05 5.13
N THR A 104 -14.63 -0.33 5.15
CA THR A 104 -15.62 0.22 6.07
C THR A 104 -15.54 -0.53 7.40
N LYS A 105 -15.43 0.21 8.51
CA LYS A 105 -15.54 -0.38 9.85
C LYS A 105 -17.01 -0.76 10.09
N ILE A 106 -17.27 -2.03 10.34
CA ILE A 106 -18.64 -2.51 10.59
C ILE A 106 -18.87 -2.92 12.04
N PHE A 107 -17.81 -3.00 12.84
CA PHE A 107 -17.91 -3.37 14.25
C PHE A 107 -16.69 -2.91 15.03
N ALA A 108 -16.90 -2.50 16.26
CA ALA A 108 -15.85 -2.30 17.26
C ALA A 108 -16.43 -2.66 18.64
N LEU A 109 -15.65 -3.41 19.41
CA LEU A 109 -16.06 -3.78 20.79
C LEU A 109 -15.69 -2.68 21.79
#